data_727633eaeae2234c132dd1dd9d5fe941
#
_entry.id   727633eaeae2234c132dd1dd9d5fe941
#
_cell.length_a   1.000
_cell.length_b   1.000
_cell.length_c   1.000
_cell.angle_alpha   90.00
_cell.angle_beta   90.00
_cell.angle_gamma   90.00
#
_symmetry.space_group_name_H-M   'P 1'
#
loop_
_entity.id
_entity.type
_entity.pdbx_description
1 polymer ?
#
loop_
_entity_poly.entity_id
_entity_poly.type
_entity_poly.pdbx_seq_one_letter_code
_entity_poly.pdbx_strand_id
1 'polypeptide(L)'
;MRINQRDIVNVEFIFPDGKAKNHYAIVVSNNELIESEGFVYLVLITSKDYNSNYYYELSNDMVLNFSFSKQSYVKCHILMTTMENIVSFPLGQIKKQYFDKIVNKIIYSIF
;
A
#
# COMPACT_ATOMS: atom_id res chain seq x y z
N MET A 1 -14.63 12.25 2.35
CA MET A 1 -13.82 11.04 2.39
C MET A 1 -12.38 11.36 2.74
N ARG A 2 -11.80 10.61 3.66
CA ARG A 2 -10.43 10.86 4.15
C ARG A 2 -9.36 10.22 3.28
N ILE A 3 -9.67 9.07 2.68
CA ILE A 3 -8.69 8.20 2.02
C ILE A 3 -8.88 8.28 0.51
N ASN A 4 -7.78 8.44 -0.20
CA ASN A 4 -7.75 8.52 -1.66
C ASN A 4 -6.77 7.51 -2.23
N GLN A 5 -7.00 7.14 -3.48
CA GLN A 5 -6.05 6.32 -4.22
C GLN A 5 -4.66 6.94 -4.17
N ARG A 6 -3.63 6.13 -4.03
CA ARG A 6 -2.21 6.48 -3.89
C ARG A 6 -1.81 6.93 -2.49
N ASP A 7 -2.75 7.05 -1.56
CA ASP A 7 -2.41 7.42 -0.17
C ASP A 7 -1.58 6.32 0.49
N ILE A 8 -0.63 6.75 1.31
CA ILE A 8 0.11 5.87 2.22
C ILE A 8 -0.60 5.93 3.55
N VAL A 9 -0.95 4.76 4.08
CA VAL A 9 -1.66 4.63 5.35
C VAL A 9 -0.96 3.61 6.23
N ASN A 10 -1.33 3.60 7.50
CA ASN A 10 -0.92 2.57 8.43
C ASN A 10 -2.11 1.63 8.66
N VAL A 11 -1.86 0.33 8.63
CA VAL A 11 -2.91 -0.67 8.79
C VAL A 11 -2.39 -1.83 9.62
N GLU A 12 -3.25 -2.41 10.46
CA GLU A 12 -2.93 -3.63 11.19
C GLU A 12 -3.19 -4.83 10.29
N PHE A 13 -2.19 -5.68 10.18
CA PHE A 13 -2.27 -6.93 9.43
C PHE A 13 -2.17 -8.10 10.39
N ILE A 14 -3.11 -9.04 10.33
CA ILE A 14 -3.12 -10.24 11.15
C ILE A 14 -2.54 -11.39 10.33
N PHE A 15 -1.41 -11.92 10.80
CA PHE A 15 -0.72 -13.03 10.15
C PHE A 15 -1.39 -14.37 10.49
N PRO A 16 -1.12 -15.44 9.70
CA PRO A 16 -1.72 -16.75 9.96
C PRO A 16 -1.43 -17.33 11.34
N ASP A 17 -0.35 -16.90 11.99
CA ASP A 17 -0.03 -17.34 13.36
C ASP A 17 -0.82 -16.61 14.44
N GLY A 18 -1.73 -15.71 14.05
CA GLY A 18 -2.57 -14.93 14.94
C GLY A 18 -1.91 -13.64 15.45
N LYS A 19 -0.66 -13.38 15.11
CA LYS A 19 0.03 -12.16 15.51
C LYS A 19 -0.40 -11.01 14.62
N ALA A 20 -0.60 -9.83 15.23
CA ALA A 20 -0.93 -8.61 14.51
C ALA A 20 0.27 -7.68 14.48
N LYS A 21 0.50 -7.04 13.33
CA LYS A 21 1.52 -6.01 13.17
C LYS A 21 0.97 -4.85 12.35
N ASN A 22 1.40 -3.66 12.70
CA ASN A 22 1.13 -2.48 11.88
C ASN A 22 2.10 -2.44 10.71
N HIS A 23 1.55 -2.17 9.53
CA HIS A 23 2.33 -1.99 8.30
C HIS A 23 1.92 -0.71 7.61
N TYR A 24 2.85 -0.08 6.95
CA TYR A 24 2.50 0.90 5.93
C TYR A 24 1.92 0.15 4.74
N ALA A 25 0.98 0.81 4.06
CA ALA A 25 0.33 0.26 2.88
C ALA A 25 -0.01 1.38 1.92
N ILE A 26 -0.20 1.03 0.65
CA ILE A 26 -0.62 1.97 -0.38
C ILE A 26 -2.05 1.63 -0.76
N VAL A 27 -2.92 2.66 -0.79
CA VAL A 27 -4.29 2.52 -1.27
C VAL A 27 -4.26 2.42 -2.79
N VAL A 28 -4.68 1.28 -3.32
CA VAL A 28 -4.65 1.02 -4.76
C VAL A 28 -6.02 1.12 -5.43
N SER A 29 -7.11 0.99 -4.67
CA SER A 29 -8.45 1.15 -5.23
C SER A 29 -8.72 2.61 -5.60
N ASN A 30 -9.53 2.80 -6.66
CA ASN A 30 -9.89 4.15 -7.08
C ASN A 30 -10.88 4.79 -6.10
N ASN A 31 -11.00 6.11 -6.17
CA ASN A 31 -11.81 6.88 -5.24
C ASN A 31 -13.30 6.58 -5.35
N GLU A 32 -13.79 6.29 -6.56
CA GLU A 32 -15.18 5.95 -6.77
C GLU A 32 -15.56 4.67 -6.04
N LEU A 33 -14.69 3.65 -6.09
CA LEU A 33 -14.92 2.39 -5.39
C LEU A 33 -14.91 2.61 -3.87
N ILE A 34 -13.96 3.38 -3.36
CA ILE A 34 -13.89 3.68 -1.92
C ILE A 34 -15.17 4.38 -1.46
N GLU A 35 -15.61 5.38 -2.22
CA GLU A 35 -16.78 6.18 -1.87
C GLU A 35 -18.06 5.36 -1.92
N SER A 36 -18.22 4.49 -2.92
CA SER A 36 -19.45 3.72 -3.10
C SER A 36 -19.56 2.52 -2.17
N GLU A 37 -18.42 1.89 -1.82
CA GLU A 37 -18.43 0.62 -1.08
C GLU A 37 -17.91 0.74 0.37
N GLY A 38 -17.18 1.80 0.70
CA GLY A 38 -16.70 2.03 2.06
C GLY A 38 -15.56 1.13 2.48
N PHE A 39 -14.89 0.45 1.56
CA PHE A 39 -13.68 -0.32 1.83
C PHE A 39 -12.59 0.02 0.83
N VAL A 40 -11.35 -0.36 1.15
CA VAL A 40 -10.18 -0.05 0.34
C VAL A 40 -9.40 -1.32 0.02
N TYR A 41 -8.79 -1.34 -1.16
CA TYR A 41 -7.79 -2.34 -1.51
C TYR A 41 -6.40 -1.75 -1.23
N LEU A 42 -5.55 -2.54 -0.61
CA LEU A 42 -4.23 -2.12 -0.15
C LEU A 42 -3.17 -3.11 -0.61
N VAL A 43 -1.97 -2.59 -0.88
CA VAL A 43 -0.76 -3.42 -0.96
C VAL A 43 0.17 -3.02 0.17
N LEU A 44 0.79 -4.01 0.81
CA LEU A 44 1.64 -3.78 1.98
C LEU A 44 3.02 -3.28 1.56
N ILE A 45 3.61 -2.48 2.45
CA ILE A 45 4.99 -2.02 2.35
C ILE A 45 5.80 -2.71 3.44
N THR A 46 6.96 -3.22 3.09
CA THR A 46 7.89 -3.85 4.04
C THR A 46 9.28 -3.22 3.94
N SER A 47 10.01 -3.25 5.04
CA SER A 47 11.43 -2.87 5.05
C SER A 47 12.36 -4.07 4.92
N LYS A 48 11.83 -5.28 4.83
CA LYS A 48 12.61 -6.52 4.70
C LYS A 48 12.71 -6.92 3.25
N ASP A 49 13.95 -7.01 2.75
CA ASP A 49 14.20 -7.46 1.39
C ASP A 49 14.36 -8.98 1.37
N TYR A 50 13.35 -9.66 0.83
CA TYR A 50 13.41 -11.11 0.62
C TYR A 50 13.86 -11.48 -0.79
N ASN A 51 14.39 -10.49 -1.54
CA ASN A 51 14.86 -10.69 -2.92
C ASN A 51 13.77 -11.29 -3.80
N SER A 52 12.56 -10.81 -3.66
CA SER A 52 11.40 -11.32 -4.38
C SER A 52 11.21 -10.62 -5.72
N ASN A 53 10.87 -11.39 -6.76
CA ASN A 53 10.52 -10.84 -8.08
C ASN A 53 9.20 -10.03 -8.03
N TYR A 54 8.45 -10.13 -6.95
CA TYR A 54 7.15 -9.47 -6.79
C TYR A 54 7.25 -8.14 -6.04
N TYR A 55 8.44 -7.75 -5.61
CA TYR A 55 8.64 -6.52 -4.87
C TYR A 55 8.92 -5.36 -5.82
N TYR A 56 8.39 -4.20 -5.47
CA TYR A 56 8.72 -2.93 -6.11
C TYR A 56 9.48 -2.09 -5.11
N GLU A 57 10.71 -1.70 -5.44
CA GLU A 57 11.56 -0.91 -4.56
C GLU A 57 11.07 0.54 -4.51
N LEU A 58 10.94 1.07 -3.28
CA LEU A 58 10.54 2.45 -3.03
C LEU A 58 11.72 3.28 -2.59
N SER A 59 11.78 4.52 -3.09
CA SER A 59 12.70 5.54 -2.58
C SER A 59 11.90 6.78 -2.18
N ASN A 60 12.49 7.63 -1.34
CA ASN A 60 11.77 8.78 -0.80
C ASN A 60 11.41 9.83 -1.84
N ASP A 61 12.09 9.86 -2.99
CA ASP A 61 11.73 10.75 -4.09
C ASP A 61 10.45 10.34 -4.82
N MET A 62 9.94 9.14 -4.55
CA MET A 62 8.69 8.63 -5.13
C MET A 62 7.45 9.04 -4.35
N VAL A 63 7.62 9.65 -3.17
CA VAL A 63 6.51 9.95 -2.25
C VAL A 63 6.41 11.44 -1.97
N LEU A 64 5.21 11.87 -1.57
CA LEU A 64 4.90 13.23 -1.16
C LEU A 64 4.53 13.22 0.32
N ASN A 65 5.07 14.18 1.08
CA ASN A 65 4.73 14.45 2.48
C ASN A 65 5.02 13.26 3.42
N PHE A 66 5.93 12.38 3.06
CA PHE A 66 6.29 11.22 3.85
C PHE A 66 7.70 10.79 3.47
N SER A 67 8.41 10.17 4.41
CA SER A 67 9.69 9.54 4.11
C SER A 67 9.83 8.27 4.92
N PHE A 68 10.40 7.24 4.28
CA PHE A 68 10.71 5.98 4.94
C PHE A 68 12.07 6.10 5.63
N SER A 69 12.15 5.62 6.88
CA SER A 69 13.41 5.61 7.63
C SER A 69 14.36 4.49 7.19
N LYS A 70 13.82 3.48 6.49
CA LYS A 70 14.57 2.33 5.98
C LYS A 70 14.23 2.11 4.52
N GLN A 71 15.11 1.43 3.79
CA GLN A 71 14.79 0.95 2.45
C GLN A 71 13.49 0.16 2.49
N SER A 72 12.56 0.48 1.62
CA SER A 72 11.21 -0.09 1.65
C SER A 72 10.83 -0.67 0.29
N TYR A 73 9.91 -1.63 0.33
CA TYR A 73 9.47 -2.39 -0.85
C TYR A 73 7.96 -2.57 -0.79
N VAL A 74 7.30 -2.46 -1.94
CA VAL A 74 5.89 -2.81 -2.06
C VAL A 74 5.77 -4.30 -2.36
N LYS A 75 4.96 -5.00 -1.58
CA LYS A 75 4.65 -6.42 -1.83
C LYS A 75 3.53 -6.51 -2.87
N CYS A 76 3.88 -6.47 -4.14
CA CYS A 76 2.90 -6.36 -5.22
C CYS A 76 2.05 -7.62 -5.43
N HIS A 77 2.41 -8.74 -4.79
CA HIS A 77 1.67 -10.00 -4.87
C HIS A 77 0.71 -10.20 -3.68
N ILE A 78 0.67 -9.26 -2.74
CA ILE A 78 -0.21 -9.35 -1.57
C ILE A 78 -1.18 -8.17 -1.61
N LEU A 79 -2.41 -8.47 -2.00
CA LEU A 79 -3.49 -7.52 -2.07
C LEU A 79 -4.47 -7.82 -0.93
N MET A 80 -4.76 -6.82 -0.10
CA MET A 80 -5.70 -6.99 0.99
C MET A 80 -6.82 -5.96 0.90
N THR A 81 -7.94 -6.27 1.54
CA THR A 81 -9.06 -5.34 1.66
C THR A 81 -9.36 -5.09 3.12
N THR A 82 -9.81 -3.88 3.42
CA THR A 82 -10.28 -3.54 4.76
C THR A 82 -11.28 -2.39 4.67
N MET A 83 -11.99 -2.16 5.77
CA MET A 83 -12.93 -1.04 5.84
C MET A 83 -12.15 0.27 5.90
N GLU A 84 -12.67 1.30 5.22
CA GLU A 84 -12.04 2.61 5.18
C GLU A 84 -11.80 3.18 6.58
N ASN A 85 -12.72 2.96 7.50
CA ASN A 85 -12.68 3.59 8.83
C ASN A 85 -11.65 2.96 9.78
N ILE A 86 -11.01 1.85 9.42
CA ILE A 86 -10.01 1.22 10.29
C ILE A 86 -8.57 1.43 9.82
N VAL A 87 -8.37 2.10 8.69
CA VAL A 87 -7.04 2.55 8.31
C VAL A 87 -6.74 3.92 8.94
N SER A 88 -5.48 4.26 9.06
CA SER A 88 -5.06 5.56 9.58
C SER A 88 -5.46 6.69 8.63
N PHE A 89 -5.35 7.93 9.12
CA PHE A 89 -5.36 9.08 8.22
C PHE A 89 -4.20 8.98 7.24
N PRO A 90 -4.31 9.60 6.05
CA PRO A 90 -3.22 9.58 5.08
C PRO A 90 -1.94 10.16 5.69
N LEU A 91 -0.85 9.44 5.54
CA LEU A 91 0.48 9.86 6.02
C LEU A 91 1.26 10.56 4.93
N GLY A 92 1.01 10.20 3.68
CA GLY A 92 1.63 10.74 2.50
C GLY A 92 0.98 10.15 1.28
N GLN A 93 1.62 10.33 0.12
CA GLN A 93 1.04 9.85 -1.13
C GLN A 93 2.16 9.44 -2.09
N ILE A 94 1.93 8.36 -2.83
CA ILE A 94 2.82 7.95 -3.92
C ILE A 94 2.57 8.86 -5.13
N LYS A 95 3.64 9.35 -5.76
CA LYS A 95 3.52 10.14 -6.98
C LYS A 95 2.92 9.29 -8.10
N LYS A 96 2.10 9.91 -8.94
CA LYS A 96 1.30 9.23 -9.96
C LYS A 96 2.14 8.35 -10.89
N GLN A 97 3.29 8.82 -11.37
CA GLN A 97 4.11 8.06 -12.30
C GLN A 97 4.64 6.77 -11.69
N TYR A 98 4.93 6.76 -10.40
CA TYR A 98 5.41 5.55 -9.69
C TYR A 98 4.24 4.66 -9.32
N PHE A 99 3.10 5.26 -8.97
CA PHE A 99 1.89 4.51 -8.68
C PHE A 99 1.48 3.66 -9.90
N ASP A 100 1.54 4.23 -11.09
CA ASP A 100 1.19 3.49 -12.32
C ASP A 100 2.12 2.29 -12.53
N LYS A 101 3.41 2.44 -12.22
CA LYS A 101 4.38 1.32 -12.28
C LYS A 101 4.07 0.25 -11.25
N ILE A 102 3.66 0.65 -10.04
CA ILE A 102 3.28 -0.27 -8.98
C ILE A 102 2.05 -1.07 -9.39
N VAL A 103 1.03 -0.41 -9.95
CA VAL A 103 -0.18 -1.08 -10.44
C VAL A 103 0.17 -2.11 -11.51
N ASN A 104 1.01 -1.75 -12.47
CA ASN A 104 1.47 -2.68 -13.50
C ASN A 104 2.18 -3.90 -12.89
N LYS A 105 2.99 -3.67 -11.86
CA LYS A 105 3.67 -4.77 -11.14
C LYS A 105 2.68 -5.65 -10.39
N ILE A 106 1.63 -5.07 -9.81
CA ILE A 106 0.55 -5.83 -9.15
C ILE A 106 -0.13 -6.74 -10.17
N ILE A 107 -0.48 -6.19 -11.33
CA ILE A 107 -1.11 -6.96 -12.40
C ILE A 107 -0.20 -8.11 -12.84
N TYR A 108 1.08 -7.85 -13.06
CA TYR A 108 2.08 -8.86 -13.40
C TYR A 108 2.20 -9.94 -12.32
N SER A 109 2.14 -9.53 -11.04
CA SER A 109 2.41 -10.43 -9.91
C SER A 109 1.23 -11.34 -9.55
N ILE A 110 0.00 -10.89 -9.81
CA ILE A 110 -1.21 -11.60 -9.40
C ILE A 110 -1.91 -12.25 -10.60
N PHE A 111 -1.87 -11.60 -11.74
CA PHE A 111 -2.57 -12.01 -12.93
C PHE A 111 -1.64 -12.39 -14.06
#